data_474a4707bb02bb9636b5720580917fec
#
_entry.id   474a4707bb02bb9636b5720580917fec
#
_cell.length_a   1.000
_cell.length_b   1.000
_cell.length_c   1.000
_cell.angle_alpha   90.00
_cell.angle_beta   90.00
_cell.angle_gamma   90.00
#
_symmetry.space_group_name_H-M   'P 1'
#
loop_
_entity.id
_entity.type
_entity.pdbx_description
1 polymer ?
#
loop_
_entity_poly.entity_id
_entity_poly.type
_entity_poly.pdbx_seq_one_letter_code
_entity_poly.pdbx_strand_id
1 'polypeptide(L)'
;VLIDGTAPLDPEKSGLNKSYQAIFLGGSGENLGDILDWSYQLLDQGGRLVSNFILLENATKAYRIMEDIGFKKIELVQVGVSVLEGLGGGHYLKPRNPIVIISGEK
;
A
#
# COMPACT_ATOMS: atom_id res chain seq x y z
N VAL A 1 3.77 7.23 -9.96
CA VAL A 1 5.22 7.09 -10.03
C VAL A 1 5.63 5.75 -9.45
N LEU A 2 6.38 5.00 -10.22
CA LEU A 2 6.95 3.74 -9.76
C LEU A 2 8.42 3.99 -9.40
N ILE A 3 8.78 3.63 -8.17
CA ILE A 3 10.16 3.74 -7.72
C ILE A 3 10.70 2.33 -7.55
N ASP A 4 11.78 2.04 -8.27
CA ASP A 4 12.46 0.76 -8.17
C ASP A 4 13.65 0.94 -7.23
N GLY A 5 13.60 0.26 -6.10
CA GLY A 5 14.63 0.35 -5.09
C GLY A 5 14.04 0.30 -3.69
N THR A 6 14.87 0.61 -2.71
CA THR A 6 14.48 0.61 -1.31
C THR A 6 14.06 2.02 -0.90
N ALA A 7 12.78 2.20 -0.64
CA ALA A 7 12.26 3.43 -0.06
C ALA A 7 12.45 3.40 1.46
N PRO A 8 12.56 4.57 2.11
CA PRO A 8 12.44 5.91 1.54
C PRO A 8 13.71 6.39 0.85
N LEU A 9 13.53 7.18 -0.18
CA LEU A 9 14.61 7.80 -0.91
C LEU A 9 14.59 9.31 -0.64
N ASP A 10 15.78 9.93 -0.77
CA ASP A 10 15.85 11.39 -0.71
C ASP A 10 15.13 11.93 -1.95
N PRO A 11 14.06 12.74 -1.79
CA PRO A 11 13.32 13.28 -2.93
C PRO A 11 14.19 14.06 -3.90
N GLU A 12 15.18 14.79 -3.42
CA GLU A 12 16.09 15.55 -4.28
C GLU A 12 16.96 14.63 -5.11
N LYS A 13 17.46 13.55 -4.52
CA LYS A 13 18.31 12.59 -5.23
C LYS A 13 17.52 11.69 -6.17
N SER A 14 16.27 11.39 -5.80
CA SER A 14 15.40 10.53 -6.61
C SER A 14 14.71 11.29 -7.74
N GLY A 15 14.76 12.60 -7.75
CA GLY A 15 14.06 13.43 -8.72
C GLY A 15 12.56 13.56 -8.46
N LEU A 16 12.10 13.20 -7.27
CA LEU A 16 10.70 13.30 -6.90
C LEU A 16 10.38 14.67 -6.32
N ASN A 17 9.21 15.18 -6.65
CA ASN A 17 8.68 16.43 -6.12
C ASN A 17 7.62 16.13 -5.05
N LYS A 18 7.32 17.12 -4.20
CA LYS A 18 6.29 17.02 -3.17
C LYS A 18 4.93 17.44 -3.74
N SER A 19 4.50 16.81 -4.82
CA SER A 19 3.31 17.28 -5.52
C SER A 19 2.59 16.14 -6.23
N TYR A 20 2.28 15.09 -5.48
CA TYR A 20 1.58 13.94 -6.02
C TYR A 20 0.17 13.86 -5.47
N GLN A 21 -0.78 13.52 -6.32
CA GLN A 21 -2.18 13.35 -5.95
C GLN A 21 -2.48 11.93 -5.48
N ALA A 22 -1.66 10.98 -5.89
CA ALA A 22 -1.85 9.59 -5.50
C ALA A 22 -0.51 8.86 -5.46
N ILE A 23 -0.35 8.02 -4.46
CA ILE A 23 0.82 7.15 -4.31
C ILE A 23 0.32 5.74 -4.02
N PHE A 24 0.87 4.78 -4.75
CA PHE A 24 0.65 3.36 -4.48
C PHE A 24 1.95 2.74 -3.99
N LEU A 25 1.87 2.06 -2.84
CA LEU A 25 3.01 1.34 -2.26
C LEU A 25 2.74 -0.16 -2.32
N GLY A 26 3.73 -0.92 -2.79
CA GLY A 26 3.73 -2.35 -2.59
C GLY A 26 3.88 -2.68 -1.11
N GLY A 27 3.40 -3.85 -0.70
CA GLY A 27 3.51 -4.26 0.70
C GLY A 27 4.95 -4.38 1.14
N SER A 28 5.25 -3.87 2.31
CA SER A 28 6.58 -3.94 2.91
C SER A 28 6.45 -4.14 4.41
N GLY A 29 7.37 -4.92 4.98
CA GLY A 29 7.42 -5.10 6.42
C GLY A 29 8.51 -4.27 7.09
N GLU A 30 9.54 -3.89 6.34
CA GLU A 30 10.68 -3.15 6.85
C GLU A 30 10.54 -1.66 6.53
N ASN A 31 10.96 -0.82 7.44
CA ASN A 31 10.95 0.64 7.29
C ASN A 31 9.56 1.21 6.99
N LEU A 32 8.52 0.50 7.40
CA LEU A 32 7.14 0.89 7.08
C LEU A 32 6.82 2.30 7.58
N GLY A 33 7.24 2.63 8.79
CA GLY A 33 7.01 3.97 9.34
C GLY A 33 7.67 5.06 8.53
N ASP A 34 8.91 4.85 8.12
CA ASP A 34 9.66 5.82 7.33
C ASP A 34 9.07 5.98 5.93
N ILE A 35 8.66 4.87 5.32
CA ILE A 35 8.05 4.90 3.99
C ILE A 35 6.71 5.64 4.02
N LEU A 36 5.89 5.40 5.04
CA LEU A 36 4.60 6.07 5.17
C LEU A 36 4.75 7.56 5.44
N ASP A 37 5.71 7.94 6.29
CA ASP A 37 5.99 9.34 6.56
C ASP A 37 6.49 10.06 5.31
N TRP A 38 7.41 9.44 4.59
CA TRP A 38 7.93 9.97 3.33
C TRP A 38 6.81 10.14 2.30
N SER A 39 5.92 9.15 2.17
CA SER A 39 4.79 9.22 1.26
C SER A 39 3.85 10.37 1.62
N TYR A 40 3.60 10.56 2.91
CA TYR A 40 2.75 11.67 3.37
C TYR A 40 3.35 13.02 2.95
N GLN A 41 4.66 13.15 3.06
CA GLN A 41 5.34 14.39 2.65
C GLN A 41 5.25 14.65 1.16
N LEU A 42 5.26 13.60 0.35
CA LEU A 42 5.17 13.71 -1.10
C LEU A 42 3.77 14.01 -1.61
N LEU A 43 2.73 13.71 -0.82
CA LEU A 43 1.35 13.91 -1.23
C LEU A 43 0.94 15.37 -1.14
N ASP A 44 0.12 15.80 -2.10
CA ASP A 44 -0.62 17.04 -2.01
C ASP A 44 -1.69 16.94 -0.95
N GLN A 45 -2.15 18.07 -0.43
CA GLN A 45 -3.31 18.11 0.43
C GLN A 45 -4.50 17.50 -0.32
N GLY A 46 -5.17 16.53 0.30
CA GLY A 46 -6.23 15.78 -0.35
C GLY A 46 -5.74 14.59 -1.18
N GLY A 47 -4.44 14.41 -1.31
CA GLY A 47 -3.87 13.28 -2.02
C GLY A 47 -4.11 11.97 -1.28
N ARG A 48 -4.09 10.86 -2.01
CA ARG A 48 -4.42 9.55 -1.47
C ARG A 48 -3.23 8.59 -1.54
N LEU A 49 -3.08 7.82 -0.49
CA LEU A 49 -2.14 6.71 -0.43
C LEU A 49 -2.92 5.40 -0.42
N VAL A 50 -2.45 4.45 -1.23
CA VAL A 50 -2.99 3.08 -1.23
C VAL A 50 -1.82 2.12 -1.10
N SER A 51 -1.96 1.13 -0.24
CA SER A 51 -0.93 0.11 -0.06
C SER A 51 -1.59 -1.26 0.15
N ASN A 52 -0.94 -2.30 -0.35
CA ASN A 52 -1.42 -3.66 -0.19
C ASN A 52 -0.49 -4.47 0.71
N PHE A 53 -1.08 -5.42 1.44
CA PHE A 53 -0.34 -6.28 2.34
C PHE A 53 -0.89 -7.71 2.28
N ILE A 54 -0.01 -8.67 2.47
CA ILE A 54 -0.39 -10.08 2.62
C ILE A 54 -0.52 -10.42 4.10
N LEU A 55 0.38 -9.91 4.92
CA LEU A 55 0.37 -10.17 6.36
C LEU A 55 -0.50 -9.17 7.09
N LEU A 56 -1.44 -9.67 7.88
CA LEU A 56 -2.33 -8.84 8.67
C LEU A 56 -1.57 -7.98 9.67
N GLU A 57 -0.50 -8.50 10.24
CA GLU A 57 0.34 -7.76 11.19
C GLU A 57 0.91 -6.49 10.58
N ASN A 58 1.36 -6.57 9.33
CA ASN A 58 1.90 -5.42 8.63
C ASN A 58 0.80 -4.42 8.28
N ALA A 59 -0.37 -4.92 7.89
CA ALA A 59 -1.52 -4.07 7.57
C ALA A 59 -1.99 -3.29 8.79
N THR A 60 -2.13 -3.96 9.94
CA THR A 60 -2.57 -3.28 11.17
C THR A 60 -1.53 -2.30 11.68
N LYS A 61 -0.25 -2.63 11.52
CA LYS A 61 0.83 -1.71 11.86
C LYS A 61 0.78 -0.46 10.99
N ALA A 62 0.56 -0.63 9.69
CA ALA A 62 0.42 0.49 8.76
C ALA A 62 -0.76 1.38 9.15
N TYR A 63 -1.89 0.79 9.51
CA TYR A 63 -3.07 1.53 9.93
C TYR A 63 -2.75 2.47 11.09
N ARG A 64 -2.09 1.95 12.13
CA ARG A 64 -1.73 2.75 13.31
C ARG A 64 -0.74 3.85 12.99
N ILE A 65 0.26 3.53 12.16
CA ILE A 65 1.26 4.52 11.77
C ILE A 65 0.61 5.64 10.98
N MET A 66 -0.31 5.29 10.07
CA MET A 66 -1.02 6.29 9.27
C MET A 66 -1.88 7.20 10.16
N GLU A 67 -2.52 6.64 11.18
CA GLU A 67 -3.26 7.45 12.15
C GLU A 67 -2.33 8.45 12.85
N ASP A 68 -1.17 7.98 13.31
CA ASP A 68 -0.21 8.80 14.03
C ASP A 68 0.37 9.91 13.16
N ILE A 69 0.60 9.64 11.87
CA ILE A 69 1.10 10.63 10.92
C ILE A 69 0.06 11.71 10.65
N GLY A 70 -1.22 11.34 10.63
CA GLY A 70 -2.29 12.31 10.40
C GLY A 70 -3.12 12.08 9.16
N PHE A 71 -3.02 10.90 8.53
CA PHE A 71 -3.91 10.54 7.43
C PHE A 71 -5.36 10.56 7.88
N LYS A 72 -6.25 10.95 6.97
CA LYS A 72 -7.69 10.98 7.20
C LYS A 72 -8.38 9.87 6.39
N LYS A 73 -9.59 9.53 6.77
CA LYS A 73 -10.43 8.56 6.04
C LYS A 73 -9.69 7.26 5.76
N ILE A 74 -9.00 6.74 6.77
CA ILE A 74 -8.22 5.52 6.63
C ILE A 74 -9.18 4.35 6.55
N GLU A 75 -9.03 3.52 5.50
CA GLU A 75 -9.81 2.31 5.31
C GLU A 75 -8.89 1.10 5.20
N LEU A 76 -9.34 0.01 5.76
CA LEU A 76 -8.68 -1.29 5.62
C LEU A 76 -9.72 -2.26 5.08
N VAL A 77 -9.47 -2.83 3.90
CA VAL A 77 -10.36 -3.80 3.27
C VAL A 77 -9.59 -5.06 2.93
N GLN A 78 -10.29 -6.18 2.94
CA GLN A 78 -9.75 -7.46 2.52
C GLN A 78 -10.38 -7.85 1.19
N VAL A 79 -9.55 -8.24 0.23
CA VAL A 79 -10.00 -8.66 -1.09
C VAL A 79 -9.66 -10.13 -1.29
N GLY A 80 -10.67 -10.94 -1.55
CA GLY A 80 -10.49 -12.34 -1.89
C GLY A 80 -10.49 -12.51 -3.40
N VAL A 81 -9.59 -13.36 -3.90
CA VAL A 81 -9.46 -13.65 -5.33
C VAL A 81 -9.38 -15.15 -5.52
N SER A 82 -10.12 -15.66 -6.51
CA SER A 82 -10.02 -17.03 -6.95
C SER A 82 -9.73 -17.06 -8.44
N VAL A 83 -8.94 -18.04 -8.87
CA VAL A 83 -8.50 -18.14 -10.25
C VAL A 83 -9.02 -19.45 -10.84
N LEU A 84 -9.51 -19.39 -12.09
CA LEU A 84 -10.00 -20.56 -12.80
C LEU A 84 -8.83 -21.48 -13.16
N GLU A 85 -8.91 -22.72 -12.76
CA GLU A 85 -7.91 -23.74 -13.10
C GLU A 85 -8.58 -25.00 -13.61
N GLY A 86 -7.86 -25.74 -14.46
CA GLY A 86 -8.32 -27.04 -14.95
C GLY A 86 -8.13 -28.13 -13.90
N LEU A 87 -9.08 -29.08 -13.84
CA LEU A 87 -8.99 -30.24 -12.98
C LEU A 87 -9.75 -31.40 -13.66
N GLY A 88 -9.00 -32.38 -14.12
CA GLY A 88 -9.60 -33.47 -14.88
C GLY A 88 -10.25 -32.96 -16.17
N GLY A 89 -11.52 -33.32 -16.41
CA GLY A 89 -12.27 -32.83 -17.55
C GLY A 89 -13.03 -31.54 -17.30
N GLY A 90 -12.84 -30.90 -16.15
CA GLY A 90 -13.56 -29.69 -15.76
C GLY A 90 -12.66 -28.57 -15.26
N HIS A 91 -13.29 -27.63 -14.58
CA HIS A 91 -12.60 -26.46 -14.04
C HIS A 91 -13.11 -26.17 -12.63
N TYR A 92 -12.28 -25.47 -11.87
CA TYR A 92 -12.66 -25.01 -10.53
C TYR A 92 -12.01 -23.66 -10.25
N LEU A 93 -12.50 -22.96 -9.24
CA LEU A 93 -11.94 -21.70 -8.79
C LEU A 93 -11.00 -21.97 -7.62
N LYS A 94 -9.70 -21.82 -7.89
CA LYS A 94 -8.67 -22.01 -6.88
C LYS A 94 -8.51 -20.71 -6.08
N PRO A 95 -8.73 -20.72 -4.76
CA PRO A 95 -8.56 -19.52 -3.96
C PRO A 95 -7.09 -19.15 -3.85
N ARG A 96 -6.85 -17.84 -3.86
CA ARG A 96 -5.54 -17.25 -3.56
C ARG A 96 -5.58 -16.66 -2.15
N ASN A 97 -4.41 -16.40 -1.59
CA ASN A 97 -4.35 -15.70 -0.32
C ASN A 97 -5.04 -14.35 -0.42
N PRO A 98 -5.89 -13.99 0.54
CA PRO A 98 -6.51 -12.67 0.52
C PRO A 98 -5.46 -11.57 0.67
N ILE A 99 -5.75 -10.44 0.04
CA ILE A 99 -4.90 -9.26 0.08
C ILE A 99 -5.60 -8.22 0.94
N VAL A 100 -4.88 -7.58 1.84
CA VAL A 100 -5.39 -6.47 2.63
C VAL A 100 -4.94 -5.17 1.97
N ILE A 101 -5.89 -4.28 1.74
CA ILE A 101 -5.62 -2.98 1.13
C ILE A 101 -5.94 -1.90 2.15
N ILE A 102 -4.97 -1.01 2.36
CA ILE A 102 -5.16 0.16 3.22
C ILE A 102 -5.09 1.40 2.34
N SER A 103 -5.99 2.32 2.59
CA SER A 103 -5.97 3.62 1.93
C SER A 103 -6.17 4.73 2.94
N GLY A 104 -5.64 5.90 2.62
CA GLY A 104 -5.80 7.09 3.44
C GLY A 104 -5.64 8.35 2.62
N GLU A 105 -6.10 9.45 3.15
CA GLU A 105 -6.08 10.78 2.52
C GLU A 105 -5.26 11.74 3.36
N LYS A 106 -4.45 12.53 2.69
CA LYS A 106 -3.68 13.59 3.37
C LYS A 106 -4.55 14.79 3.77
#